data_cd4cff81aa53602340ad4d0e5e3ecf97
#
_entry.id   cd4cff81aa53602340ad4d0e5e3ecf97
#
_cell.length_a   1.000
_cell.length_b   1.000
_cell.length_c   1.000
_cell.angle_alpha   90.00
_cell.angle_beta   90.00
_cell.angle_gamma   90.00
#
_symmetry.space_group_name_H-M   'P 1'
#
loop_
_entity.id
_entity.type
_entity.pdbx_description
1 polymer ?
#
loop_
_entity_poly.entity_id
_entity_poly.type
_entity_poly.pdbx_seq_one_letter_code
_entity_poly.pdbx_strand_id
1 'polypeptide(L)'
;MSHLRAVPSGPTAPSCDSSSASPRSGSASSVRVEAPGKVNLFLSVGAPGPDGYHPLTTVFQAVRLIETVTARRQSAQDHGTVTLTLEEPDADVPTDASNLAVQAAKLLAEATGVGEGVDLLLRKRVPVAGGMAGGSADAAAALVACNALWGTGLPLPELSALAARLGADVPFPLTGATAVGSGRGDLVTPIMTRGSYHWVFALAEDGLSTPAVFRRFDELTGAGEPAVRDVPEALTAALRAGDARALADSLDNDLQAAALDLRPELAEVIAVAEEA
;
A
#
# COMPACT_ATOMS: atom_id res chain seq x y z
N MET A 1 2.07 2.57 -16.46
CA MET A 1 3.46 2.81 -16.03
C MET A 1 3.48 2.66 -14.52
N SER A 2 4.32 1.79 -13.96
CA SER A 2 4.39 1.57 -12.51
C SER A 2 4.75 2.89 -11.81
N HIS A 3 3.97 3.30 -10.80
CA HIS A 3 4.21 4.52 -10.03
C HIS A 3 5.33 4.35 -8.98
N LEU A 4 5.78 3.12 -8.76
CA LEU A 4 6.95 2.86 -7.93
C LEU A 4 8.22 3.02 -8.79
N ARG A 5 9.08 3.95 -8.40
CA ARG A 5 10.35 4.23 -9.08
C ARG A 5 11.50 3.85 -8.15
N ALA A 6 12.29 2.87 -8.56
CA ALA A 6 13.57 2.60 -7.93
C ALA A 6 14.60 3.63 -8.39
N VAL A 7 15.24 4.32 -7.44
CA VAL A 7 16.32 5.28 -7.71
C VAL A 7 17.60 4.72 -7.07
N PRO A 8 18.65 4.40 -7.86
CA PRO A 8 19.94 4.03 -7.28
C PRO A 8 20.55 5.26 -6.57
N SER A 9 20.88 5.12 -5.31
CA SER A 9 21.60 6.13 -4.53
C SER A 9 23.11 5.89 -4.69
N GLY A 10 23.78 6.72 -5.51
CA GLY A 10 25.22 6.74 -5.66
C GLY A 10 25.79 8.12 -5.32
N PRO A 11 27.09 8.25 -4.96
CA PRO A 11 27.69 9.53 -4.63
C PRO A 11 27.70 10.48 -5.85
N THR A 12 27.42 11.75 -5.60
CA THR A 12 27.55 12.84 -6.56
C THR A 12 28.94 12.87 -7.15
N ALA A 13 29.04 12.77 -8.47
CA ALA A 13 30.29 12.77 -9.20
C ALA A 13 30.91 14.18 -9.31
N PRO A 14 32.24 14.31 -9.24
CA PRO A 14 32.94 15.47 -9.78
C PRO A 14 33.13 15.30 -11.29
N SER A 15 33.19 16.45 -11.96
CA SER A 15 33.35 16.77 -13.37
C SER A 15 34.19 15.86 -14.26
N CYS A 16 33.68 15.68 -15.47
CA CYS A 16 34.27 15.29 -16.75
C CYS A 16 35.78 15.03 -16.85
N ASP A 17 36.07 13.77 -17.21
CA ASP A 17 37.15 13.47 -18.14
C ASP A 17 36.73 12.34 -19.09
N SER A 18 36.90 12.59 -20.40
CA SER A 18 36.52 11.73 -21.49
C SER A 18 37.54 10.61 -21.68
N SER A 19 37.27 9.42 -21.17
CA SER A 19 37.91 8.20 -21.68
C SER A 19 36.89 7.07 -21.71
N SER A 20 36.79 6.42 -22.86
CA SER A 20 35.94 5.28 -23.18
C SER A 20 36.11 4.13 -22.21
N ALA A 21 35.20 4.00 -21.26
CA ALA A 21 35.05 2.79 -20.44
C ALA A 21 33.65 2.23 -20.63
N SER A 22 33.58 0.97 -21.08
CA SER A 22 32.38 0.16 -21.10
C SER A 22 31.65 0.23 -19.75
N PRO A 23 30.30 0.25 -19.70
CA PRO A 23 29.58 0.30 -18.44
C PRO A 23 29.89 -0.98 -17.65
N ARG A 24 30.67 -0.86 -16.58
CA ARG A 24 30.75 -1.89 -15.57
C ARG A 24 29.37 -2.02 -14.95
N SER A 25 28.78 -3.20 -14.99
CA SER A 25 27.60 -3.56 -14.20
C SER A 25 27.98 -3.58 -12.71
N GLY A 26 28.14 -2.42 -12.13
CA GLY A 26 28.26 -2.26 -10.69
C GLY A 26 26.88 -2.50 -10.08
N SER A 27 26.68 -3.61 -9.39
CA SER A 27 25.46 -3.82 -8.60
C SER A 27 25.30 -2.66 -7.63
N ALA A 28 24.12 -2.04 -7.61
CA ALA A 28 23.82 -0.93 -6.70
C ALA A 28 24.08 -1.39 -5.25
N SER A 29 24.71 -0.53 -4.45
CA SER A 29 24.93 -0.78 -3.03
C SER A 29 23.66 -0.53 -2.21
N SER A 30 22.74 0.28 -2.74
CA SER A 30 21.44 0.55 -2.15
C SER A 30 20.41 0.94 -3.22
N VAL A 31 19.14 0.66 -2.92
CA VAL A 31 17.98 1.02 -3.73
C VAL A 31 16.93 1.67 -2.82
N ARG A 32 16.43 2.83 -3.23
CA ARG A 32 15.36 3.55 -2.54
C ARG A 32 14.09 3.47 -3.37
N VAL A 33 12.97 3.13 -2.72
CA VAL A 33 11.64 3.04 -3.34
C VAL A 33 10.65 3.84 -2.51
N GLU A 34 9.77 4.55 -3.19
CA GLU A 34 8.68 5.33 -2.62
C GLU A 34 7.34 4.68 -2.99
N ALA A 35 6.48 4.46 -2.00
CA ALA A 35 5.16 3.86 -2.18
C ALA A 35 4.08 4.74 -1.54
N PRO A 36 2.96 4.99 -2.23
CA PRO A 36 1.89 5.82 -1.72
C PRO A 36 1.00 5.07 -0.73
N GLY A 37 0.45 5.79 0.25
CA GLY A 37 -0.76 5.37 0.94
C GLY A 37 -1.98 5.41 0.01
N LYS A 38 -3.14 4.95 0.50
CA LYS A 38 -4.38 4.91 -0.27
C LYS A 38 -5.57 5.47 0.51
N VAL A 39 -6.61 5.82 -0.23
CA VAL A 39 -7.98 5.93 0.25
C VAL A 39 -8.88 5.01 -0.57
N ASN A 40 -10.02 4.62 0.02
CA ASN A 40 -11.06 3.92 -0.70
C ASN A 40 -12.10 4.95 -1.13
N LEU A 41 -12.32 5.11 -2.44
CA LEU A 41 -13.37 5.95 -2.99
C LEU A 41 -14.72 5.22 -2.99
N PHE A 42 -14.65 3.91 -3.03
CA PHE A 42 -15.77 3.00 -2.96
C PHE A 42 -15.34 1.72 -2.27
N LEU A 43 -16.18 1.16 -1.42
CA LEU A 43 -15.97 -0.16 -0.84
C LEU A 43 -17.32 -0.85 -0.64
N SER A 44 -17.52 -1.94 -1.34
CA SER A 44 -18.65 -2.85 -1.13
C SER A 44 -18.14 -4.19 -0.61
N VAL A 45 -18.80 -4.70 0.42
CA VAL A 45 -18.40 -5.90 1.17
C VAL A 45 -19.50 -6.95 1.08
N GLY A 46 -19.17 -8.14 0.61
CA GLY A 46 -20.07 -9.29 0.59
C GLY A 46 -20.06 -10.09 1.88
N ALA A 47 -20.92 -11.10 1.96
CA ALA A 47 -20.93 -12.05 3.08
C ALA A 47 -19.60 -12.82 3.18
N PRO A 48 -19.14 -13.21 4.38
CA PRO A 48 -17.90 -13.95 4.54
C PRO A 48 -17.97 -15.32 3.86
N GLY A 49 -16.91 -15.66 3.14
CA GLY A 49 -16.74 -16.96 2.53
C GLY A 49 -16.39 -18.06 3.55
N PRO A 50 -16.30 -19.33 3.10
CA PRO A 50 -15.92 -20.45 3.97
C PRO A 50 -14.53 -20.33 4.60
N ASP A 51 -13.67 -19.51 4.00
CA ASP A 51 -12.31 -19.19 4.48
C ASP A 51 -12.28 -18.05 5.52
N GLY A 52 -13.46 -17.47 5.83
CA GLY A 52 -13.62 -16.36 6.77
C GLY A 52 -13.28 -14.98 6.18
N TYR A 53 -12.98 -14.90 4.89
CA TYR A 53 -12.74 -13.64 4.20
C TYR A 53 -13.99 -13.15 3.46
N HIS A 54 -14.17 -11.82 3.42
CA HIS A 54 -15.24 -11.20 2.66
C HIS A 54 -14.78 -10.97 1.22
N PRO A 55 -15.55 -11.38 0.22
CA PRO A 55 -15.37 -10.85 -1.13
C PRO A 55 -15.73 -9.37 -1.13
N LEU A 56 -14.99 -8.58 -1.87
CA LEU A 56 -15.23 -7.14 -1.94
C LEU A 56 -14.96 -6.57 -3.33
N THR A 57 -15.58 -5.43 -3.59
CA THR A 57 -15.22 -4.53 -4.68
C THR A 57 -14.84 -3.18 -4.09
N THR A 58 -13.69 -2.66 -4.46
CA THR A 58 -13.24 -1.36 -3.98
C THR A 58 -12.63 -0.54 -5.10
N VAL A 59 -12.66 0.79 -4.97
CA VAL A 59 -11.87 1.70 -5.79
C VAL A 59 -10.85 2.37 -4.90
N PHE A 60 -9.60 2.01 -5.10
CA PHE A 60 -8.46 2.64 -4.43
C PHE A 60 -8.00 3.88 -5.18
N GLN A 61 -7.60 4.90 -4.45
CA GLN A 61 -6.84 6.02 -4.98
C GLN A 61 -5.57 6.24 -4.16
N ALA A 62 -4.44 6.31 -4.86
CA ALA A 62 -3.16 6.65 -4.24
C ALA A 62 -3.14 8.11 -3.78
N VAL A 63 -2.60 8.36 -2.59
CA VAL A 63 -2.44 9.69 -2.02
C VAL A 63 -0.97 10.04 -1.85
N ARG A 64 -0.64 11.34 -1.78
CA ARG A 64 0.75 11.81 -1.65
C ARG A 64 1.30 11.77 -0.21
N LEU A 65 0.79 10.86 0.61
CA LEU A 65 1.45 10.41 1.82
C LEU A 65 2.31 9.21 1.42
N ILE A 66 3.62 9.39 1.42
CA ILE A 66 4.57 8.49 0.77
C ILE A 66 5.44 7.80 1.81
N GLU A 67 5.36 6.48 1.87
CA GLU A 67 6.31 5.64 2.57
C GLU A 67 7.60 5.52 1.75
N THR A 68 8.72 5.42 2.42
CA THR A 68 10.00 5.23 1.73
C THR A 68 10.75 4.07 2.34
N VAL A 69 11.14 3.11 1.52
CA VAL A 69 12.02 2.00 1.91
C VAL A 69 13.34 2.12 1.18
N THR A 70 14.44 2.12 1.93
CA THR A 70 15.79 2.00 1.36
C THR A 70 16.36 0.65 1.72
N ALA A 71 16.57 -0.20 0.73
CA ALA A 71 17.24 -1.48 0.86
C ALA A 71 18.74 -1.30 0.61
N ARG A 72 19.59 -1.81 1.50
CA ARG A 72 21.06 -1.73 1.40
C ARG A 72 21.64 -3.14 1.47
N ARG A 73 22.68 -3.40 0.65
CA ARG A 73 23.44 -4.65 0.76
C ARG A 73 24.14 -4.71 2.11
N GLN A 74 24.03 -5.85 2.76
CA GLN A 74 24.76 -6.13 3.97
C GLN A 74 26.26 -6.41 3.67
N SER A 75 27.09 -6.29 4.69
CA SER A 75 28.46 -6.73 4.61
C SER A 75 28.53 -8.25 4.48
N ALA A 76 29.66 -8.77 3.93
CA ALA A 76 29.85 -10.21 3.75
C ALA A 76 29.81 -11.04 5.07
N GLN A 77 29.78 -10.39 6.22
CA GLN A 77 29.72 -11.04 7.54
C GLN A 77 28.28 -11.28 8.02
N ASP A 78 27.29 -10.57 7.45
CA ASP A 78 25.88 -10.58 7.90
C ASP A 78 24.96 -11.35 6.92
N HIS A 79 25.49 -12.35 6.23
CA HIS A 79 24.78 -13.08 5.18
C HIS A 79 23.43 -13.64 5.63
N GLY A 80 22.41 -13.44 4.79
CA GLY A 80 21.11 -14.09 4.89
C GLY A 80 20.14 -13.48 5.91
N THR A 81 20.50 -12.38 6.59
CA THR A 81 19.63 -11.72 7.55
C THR A 81 18.83 -10.58 6.89
N VAL A 82 17.63 -10.32 7.38
CA VAL A 82 16.84 -9.14 7.04
C VAL A 82 16.70 -8.30 8.30
N THR A 83 17.27 -7.11 8.30
CA THR A 83 17.14 -6.15 9.40
C THR A 83 16.26 -4.99 8.97
N LEU A 84 15.59 -4.36 9.94
CA LEU A 84 14.77 -3.16 9.71
C LEU A 84 15.10 -2.12 10.77
N THR A 85 15.32 -0.89 10.31
CA THR A 85 15.42 0.30 11.17
C THR A 85 14.47 1.37 10.69
N LEU A 86 13.98 2.20 11.61
CA LEU A 86 13.16 3.37 11.29
C LEU A 86 14.04 4.61 11.20
N GLU A 87 13.77 5.50 10.25
CA GLU A 87 14.44 6.81 10.15
C GLU A 87 14.10 7.68 11.36
N GLU A 88 12.83 7.66 11.78
CA GLU A 88 12.34 8.28 13.01
C GLU A 88 11.72 7.17 13.88
N PRO A 89 12.14 7.03 15.15
CA PRO A 89 11.57 6.02 16.04
C PRO A 89 10.05 6.17 16.20
N ASP A 90 9.33 5.08 16.07
CA ASP A 90 7.90 4.99 16.29
C ASP A 90 7.58 3.68 17.03
N ALA A 91 6.99 3.78 18.21
CA ALA A 91 6.71 2.62 19.07
C ALA A 91 5.63 1.71 18.50
N ASP A 92 4.75 2.25 17.65
CA ASP A 92 3.64 1.51 17.04
C ASP A 92 4.05 0.73 15.78
N VAL A 93 5.30 0.93 15.31
CA VAL A 93 5.83 0.25 14.13
C VAL A 93 6.85 -0.81 14.55
N PRO A 94 6.51 -2.12 14.47
CA PRO A 94 7.44 -3.18 14.81
C PRO A 94 8.63 -3.19 13.82
N THR A 95 9.82 -3.49 14.34
CA THR A 95 11.05 -3.61 13.53
C THR A 95 11.53 -5.07 13.40
N ASP A 96 10.75 -6.01 13.91
CA ASP A 96 11.03 -7.44 13.92
C ASP A 96 10.39 -8.19 12.72
N ALA A 97 10.32 -9.50 12.81
CA ALA A 97 9.75 -10.37 11.79
C ALA A 97 8.23 -10.21 11.57
N SER A 98 7.53 -9.49 12.44
CA SER A 98 6.10 -9.18 12.27
C SER A 98 5.88 -8.02 11.27
N ASN A 99 6.90 -7.22 10.99
CA ASN A 99 6.80 -6.11 10.04
C ASN A 99 6.66 -6.62 8.60
N LEU A 100 5.67 -6.09 7.86
CA LEU A 100 5.38 -6.53 6.50
C LEU A 100 6.54 -6.26 5.50
N ALA A 101 7.37 -5.23 5.70
CA ALA A 101 8.54 -4.99 4.85
C ALA A 101 9.60 -6.07 5.07
N VAL A 102 9.79 -6.55 6.31
CA VAL A 102 10.68 -7.67 6.63
C VAL A 102 10.15 -8.96 6.01
N GLN A 103 8.84 -9.20 6.13
CA GLN A 103 8.20 -10.38 5.53
C GLN A 103 8.32 -10.35 4.01
N ALA A 104 8.16 -9.18 3.39
CA ALA A 104 8.29 -8.98 1.95
C ALA A 104 9.68 -9.34 1.42
N ALA A 105 10.74 -8.86 2.10
CA ALA A 105 12.11 -9.19 1.74
C ALA A 105 12.39 -10.69 1.88
N LYS A 106 11.96 -11.32 2.99
CA LYS A 106 12.12 -12.77 3.20
C LYS A 106 11.36 -13.59 2.17
N LEU A 107 10.12 -13.21 1.87
CA LEU A 107 9.29 -13.90 0.88
C LEU A 107 9.91 -13.84 -0.52
N LEU A 108 10.47 -12.69 -0.91
CA LEU A 108 11.16 -12.54 -2.19
C LEU A 108 12.43 -13.39 -2.24
N ALA A 109 13.24 -13.37 -1.17
CA ALA A 109 14.46 -14.19 -1.07
C ALA A 109 14.14 -15.70 -1.20
N GLU A 110 13.10 -16.16 -0.47
CA GLU A 110 12.61 -17.54 -0.56
C GLU A 110 12.15 -17.90 -1.98
N ALA A 111 11.34 -17.04 -2.61
CA ALA A 111 10.78 -17.29 -3.94
C ALA A 111 11.85 -17.32 -5.05
N THR A 112 12.96 -16.61 -4.86
CA THR A 112 14.02 -16.46 -5.86
C THR A 112 15.29 -17.25 -5.55
N GLY A 113 15.38 -17.85 -4.35
CA GLY A 113 16.57 -18.57 -3.89
C GLY A 113 17.77 -17.66 -3.56
N VAL A 114 17.53 -16.36 -3.34
CA VAL A 114 18.59 -15.41 -2.95
C VAL A 114 19.02 -15.68 -1.51
N GLY A 115 20.32 -15.90 -1.32
CA GLY A 115 20.93 -16.09 0.00
C GLY A 115 21.53 -14.82 0.62
N GLU A 116 21.44 -13.67 -0.07
CA GLU A 116 21.96 -12.40 0.42
C GLU A 116 21.02 -11.77 1.44
N GLY A 117 21.56 -11.18 2.50
CA GLY A 117 20.81 -10.38 3.45
C GLY A 117 20.55 -8.95 2.95
N VAL A 118 19.73 -8.22 3.68
CA VAL A 118 19.40 -6.82 3.38
C VAL A 118 19.14 -6.02 4.66
N ASP A 119 19.64 -4.79 4.69
CA ASP A 119 19.29 -3.80 5.70
C ASP A 119 18.23 -2.87 5.11
N LEU A 120 17.04 -2.86 5.72
CA LEU A 120 15.94 -1.98 5.35
C LEU A 120 15.94 -0.76 6.27
N LEU A 121 15.91 0.43 5.67
CA LEU A 121 15.62 1.69 6.37
C LEU A 121 14.25 2.17 5.91
N LEU A 122 13.35 2.36 6.86
CA LEU A 122 11.96 2.73 6.63
C LEU A 122 11.70 4.16 7.14
N ARG A 123 11.11 5.00 6.28
CA ARG A 123 10.60 6.31 6.63
C ARG A 123 9.09 6.30 6.52
N LYS A 124 8.42 6.48 7.67
CA LYS A 124 6.97 6.49 7.81
C LYS A 124 6.40 7.88 7.59
N ARG A 125 5.32 7.95 6.78
CA ARG A 125 4.55 9.18 6.53
C ARG A 125 3.05 8.91 6.52
N VAL A 126 2.63 7.68 6.27
CA VAL A 126 1.24 7.28 6.34
C VAL A 126 0.89 6.97 7.80
N PRO A 127 -0.18 7.57 8.35
CA PRO A 127 -0.60 7.32 9.72
C PRO A 127 -0.81 5.83 10.00
N VAL A 128 -0.27 5.35 11.12
CA VAL A 128 -0.44 3.96 11.56
C VAL A 128 -1.90 3.72 11.95
N ALA A 129 -2.44 2.57 11.60
CA ALA A 129 -3.83 2.18 11.85
C ALA A 129 -4.90 3.13 11.29
N GLY A 130 -4.54 4.06 10.40
CA GLY A 130 -5.45 5.02 9.77
C GLY A 130 -6.25 4.49 8.57
N GLY A 131 -6.28 3.19 8.30
CA GLY A 131 -6.98 2.61 7.14
C GLY A 131 -6.33 2.93 5.78
N MET A 132 -5.16 3.59 5.78
CA MET A 132 -4.48 4.10 4.59
C MET A 132 -3.42 3.16 4.02
N ALA A 133 -3.35 1.93 4.52
CA ALA A 133 -2.47 0.85 4.06
C ALA A 133 -0.96 1.18 4.10
N GLY A 134 -0.48 1.93 5.12
CA GLY A 134 0.93 2.28 5.26
C GLY A 134 1.86 1.06 5.31
N GLY A 135 1.54 0.06 6.13
CA GLY A 135 2.31 -1.19 6.18
C GLY A 135 2.31 -1.98 4.86
N SER A 136 1.22 -1.90 4.08
CA SER A 136 1.15 -2.50 2.74
C SER A 136 2.03 -1.75 1.73
N ALA A 137 2.09 -0.41 1.85
CA ALA A 137 2.98 0.41 1.06
C ALA A 137 4.46 0.10 1.37
N ASP A 138 4.79 -0.10 2.66
CA ASP A 138 6.13 -0.53 3.08
C ASP A 138 6.52 -1.87 2.46
N ALA A 139 5.63 -2.86 2.53
CA ALA A 139 5.85 -4.19 1.95
C ALA A 139 6.05 -4.15 0.43
N ALA A 140 5.19 -3.41 -0.28
CA ALA A 140 5.31 -3.22 -1.72
C ALA A 140 6.63 -2.54 -2.11
N ALA A 141 7.02 -1.49 -1.37
CA ALA A 141 8.29 -0.81 -1.58
C ALA A 141 9.48 -1.74 -1.30
N ALA A 142 9.42 -2.57 -0.25
CA ALA A 142 10.46 -3.54 0.07
C ALA A 142 10.60 -4.61 -1.03
N LEU A 143 9.48 -5.16 -1.56
CA LEU A 143 9.52 -6.09 -2.70
C LEU A 143 10.26 -5.49 -3.89
N VAL A 144 9.91 -4.26 -4.29
CA VAL A 144 10.53 -3.59 -5.44
C VAL A 144 12.00 -3.26 -5.17
N ALA A 145 12.30 -2.76 -3.96
CA ALA A 145 13.67 -2.38 -3.59
C ALA A 145 14.60 -3.60 -3.57
N CYS A 146 14.17 -4.70 -2.96
CA CYS A 146 14.92 -5.95 -2.89
C CYS A 146 15.04 -6.63 -4.27
N ASN A 147 13.97 -6.65 -5.08
CA ASN A 147 14.01 -7.15 -6.45
C ASN A 147 15.10 -6.45 -7.28
N ALA A 148 15.17 -5.11 -7.17
CA ALA A 148 16.19 -4.32 -7.87
C ALA A 148 17.60 -4.49 -7.24
N LEU A 149 17.69 -4.52 -5.91
CA LEU A 149 18.97 -4.64 -5.19
C LEU A 149 19.65 -5.98 -5.47
N TRP A 150 18.91 -7.08 -5.36
CA TRP A 150 19.42 -8.43 -5.59
C TRP A 150 19.51 -8.80 -7.07
N GLY A 151 18.88 -8.00 -7.95
CA GLY A 151 18.88 -8.26 -9.40
C GLY A 151 18.05 -9.48 -9.78
N THR A 152 17.01 -9.80 -9.02
CA THR A 152 16.16 -10.99 -9.26
C THR A 152 15.32 -10.87 -10.51
N GLY A 153 15.02 -9.63 -10.94
CA GLY A 153 14.39 -9.35 -12.24
C GLY A 153 12.94 -9.81 -12.35
N LEU A 154 12.24 -10.05 -11.22
CA LEU A 154 10.84 -10.45 -11.27
C LEU A 154 9.99 -9.35 -11.91
N PRO A 155 9.15 -9.68 -12.90
CA PRO A 155 8.22 -8.73 -13.50
C PRO A 155 7.08 -8.40 -12.55
N LEU A 156 6.38 -7.29 -12.83
CA LEU A 156 5.29 -6.79 -11.98
C LEU A 156 4.20 -7.83 -11.65
N PRO A 157 3.75 -8.69 -12.57
CA PRO A 157 2.75 -9.71 -12.22
C PRO A 157 3.23 -10.70 -11.14
N GLU A 158 4.51 -11.09 -11.17
CA GLU A 158 5.08 -11.99 -10.16
C GLU A 158 5.26 -11.29 -8.82
N LEU A 159 5.70 -10.02 -8.82
CA LEU A 159 5.74 -9.19 -7.61
C LEU A 159 4.34 -9.01 -7.01
N SER A 160 3.31 -8.80 -7.84
CA SER A 160 1.92 -8.67 -7.40
C SER A 160 1.40 -9.98 -6.78
N ALA A 161 1.79 -11.13 -7.32
CA ALA A 161 1.44 -12.44 -6.75
C ALA A 161 2.09 -12.65 -5.38
N LEU A 162 3.35 -12.22 -5.18
CA LEU A 162 4.00 -12.22 -3.87
C LEU A 162 3.34 -11.22 -2.91
N ALA A 163 3.01 -10.03 -3.40
CA ALA A 163 2.33 -9.00 -2.63
C ALA A 163 0.99 -9.47 -2.07
N ALA A 164 0.18 -10.18 -2.87
CA ALA A 164 -1.11 -10.73 -2.45
C ALA A 164 -1.00 -11.76 -1.31
N ARG A 165 0.16 -12.44 -1.17
CA ARG A 165 0.43 -13.37 -0.06
C ARG A 165 0.72 -12.65 1.25
N LEU A 166 1.17 -11.38 1.19
CA LEU A 166 1.48 -10.56 2.37
C LEU A 166 0.23 -9.85 2.91
N GLY A 167 -0.70 -9.49 2.04
CA GLY A 167 -1.94 -8.84 2.43
C GLY A 167 -2.72 -8.31 1.23
N ALA A 168 -4.03 -8.15 1.40
CA ALA A 168 -4.94 -7.75 0.31
C ALA A 168 -4.63 -6.36 -0.28
N ASP A 169 -4.16 -5.43 0.54
CA ASP A 169 -3.83 -4.06 0.11
C ASP A 169 -2.41 -3.93 -0.48
N VAL A 170 -1.54 -4.97 -0.32
CA VAL A 170 -0.12 -4.88 -0.76
C VAL A 170 0.06 -4.80 -2.29
N PRO A 171 -0.79 -5.44 -3.13
CA PRO A 171 -0.69 -5.29 -4.58
C PRO A 171 -1.01 -3.88 -5.09
N PHE A 172 -1.83 -3.10 -4.37
CA PHE A 172 -2.26 -1.79 -4.85
C PHE A 172 -1.12 -0.78 -5.01
N PRO A 173 -0.19 -0.56 -4.04
CA PRO A 173 0.93 0.36 -4.22
C PRO A 173 1.84 0.00 -5.41
N LEU A 174 1.93 -1.27 -5.81
CA LEU A 174 2.67 -1.69 -7.02
C LEU A 174 2.01 -1.17 -8.30
N THR A 175 0.69 -1.03 -8.30
CA THR A 175 -0.11 -0.47 -9.41
C THR A 175 -0.17 1.05 -9.32
N GLY A 176 -0.48 1.59 -8.14
CA GLY A 176 -0.61 3.02 -7.86
C GLY A 176 -1.79 3.68 -8.57
N ALA A 177 -1.77 5.01 -8.64
CA ALA A 177 -2.80 5.85 -9.25
C ALA A 177 -4.21 5.57 -8.70
N THR A 178 -5.17 5.23 -9.57
CA THR A 178 -6.52 4.80 -9.19
C THR A 178 -6.79 3.43 -9.80
N ALA A 179 -7.28 2.50 -9.00
CA ALA A 179 -7.52 1.14 -9.44
C ALA A 179 -8.74 0.52 -8.77
N VAL A 180 -9.38 -0.42 -9.45
CA VAL A 180 -10.40 -1.31 -8.88
C VAL A 180 -9.70 -2.51 -8.26
N GLY A 181 -10.04 -2.80 -7.02
CA GLY A 181 -9.70 -4.05 -6.34
C GLY A 181 -10.92 -4.96 -6.27
N SER A 182 -10.73 -6.24 -6.57
CA SER A 182 -11.75 -7.29 -6.45
C SER A 182 -11.20 -8.51 -5.72
N GLY A 183 -12.00 -9.56 -5.56
CA GLY A 183 -11.63 -10.69 -4.72
C GLY A 183 -11.61 -10.29 -3.25
N ARG A 184 -10.48 -10.36 -2.58
CA ARG A 184 -10.26 -9.80 -1.24
C ARG A 184 -9.74 -8.35 -1.27
N GLY A 185 -9.72 -7.70 -2.47
CA GLY A 185 -9.07 -6.43 -2.75
C GLY A 185 -7.70 -6.57 -3.42
N ASP A 186 -7.22 -7.78 -3.55
CA ASP A 186 -5.89 -8.15 -4.02
C ASP A 186 -5.76 -8.26 -5.54
N LEU A 187 -6.87 -8.42 -6.25
CA LEU A 187 -6.92 -8.40 -7.71
C LEU A 187 -7.11 -6.97 -8.20
N VAL A 188 -6.00 -6.29 -8.44
CA VAL A 188 -5.96 -4.85 -8.72
C VAL A 188 -5.90 -4.57 -10.21
N THR A 189 -6.87 -3.80 -10.72
CA THR A 189 -6.95 -3.38 -12.13
C THR A 189 -6.95 -1.86 -12.24
N PRO A 190 -5.95 -1.25 -12.91
CA PRO A 190 -5.92 0.21 -13.10
C PRO A 190 -7.13 0.71 -13.87
N ILE A 191 -7.64 1.89 -13.50
CA ILE A 191 -8.70 2.58 -14.24
C ILE A 191 -8.24 3.96 -14.67
N MET A 192 -8.85 4.45 -15.78
CA MET A 192 -8.53 5.78 -16.28
C MET A 192 -9.14 6.86 -15.42
N THR A 193 -8.29 7.80 -14.99
CA THR A 193 -8.69 8.98 -14.21
C THR A 193 -8.06 10.24 -14.79
N ARG A 194 -8.68 11.39 -14.54
CA ARG A 194 -8.18 12.70 -14.90
C ARG A 194 -8.17 13.62 -13.68
N GLY A 195 -7.39 14.68 -13.77
CA GLY A 195 -7.32 15.71 -12.73
C GLY A 195 -6.48 15.32 -11.53
N SER A 196 -6.59 16.14 -10.50
CA SER A 196 -5.97 15.96 -9.18
C SER A 196 -7.04 16.20 -8.12
N TYR A 197 -7.03 15.38 -7.10
CA TYR A 197 -7.95 15.49 -5.97
C TYR A 197 -7.16 15.84 -4.71
N HIS A 198 -7.73 16.72 -3.89
CA HIS A 198 -7.13 17.14 -2.62
C HIS A 198 -7.92 16.51 -1.48
N TRP A 199 -7.20 15.90 -0.55
CA TRP A 199 -7.77 15.19 0.59
C TRP A 199 -7.37 15.88 1.88
N VAL A 200 -8.32 16.05 2.77
CA VAL A 200 -8.09 16.44 4.17
C VAL A 200 -8.35 15.20 5.03
N PHE A 201 -7.40 14.88 5.88
CA PHE A 201 -7.51 13.74 6.80
C PHE A 201 -7.66 14.24 8.21
N ALA A 202 -8.79 13.92 8.86
CA ALA A 202 -8.96 14.08 10.29
C ALA A 202 -8.46 12.81 10.98
N LEU A 203 -7.41 12.92 11.76
CA LEU A 203 -6.81 11.78 12.45
C LEU A 203 -7.45 11.64 13.83
N ALA A 204 -7.98 10.46 14.14
CA ALA A 204 -8.41 10.12 15.49
C ALA A 204 -7.19 9.77 16.35
N GLU A 205 -7.32 9.99 17.68
CA GLU A 205 -6.24 9.64 18.62
C GLU A 205 -5.95 8.15 18.66
N ASP A 206 -7.00 7.33 18.58
CA ASP A 206 -6.89 5.87 18.51
C ASP A 206 -7.33 5.33 17.16
N GLY A 207 -6.61 4.31 16.66
CA GLY A 207 -6.97 3.62 15.43
C GLY A 207 -8.15 2.67 15.60
N LEU A 208 -8.81 2.29 14.49
CA LEU A 208 -9.79 1.22 14.43
C LEU A 208 -9.14 -0.08 13.94
N SER A 209 -9.36 -1.16 14.69
CA SER A 209 -8.93 -2.50 14.26
C SER A 209 -9.79 -2.97 13.08
N THR A 210 -9.18 -3.15 11.90
CA THR A 210 -9.88 -3.67 10.71
C THR A 210 -10.69 -4.95 11.00
N PRO A 211 -10.16 -5.99 11.69
CA PRO A 211 -10.96 -7.15 12.05
C PRO A 211 -12.16 -6.83 12.94
N ALA A 212 -12.06 -5.82 13.82
CA ALA A 212 -13.19 -5.43 14.67
C ALA A 212 -14.30 -4.77 13.85
N VAL A 213 -13.93 -3.92 12.86
CA VAL A 213 -14.90 -3.28 11.97
C VAL A 213 -15.63 -4.30 11.11
N PHE A 214 -14.94 -5.30 10.54
CA PHE A 214 -15.59 -6.37 9.78
C PHE A 214 -16.53 -7.20 10.63
N ARG A 215 -16.13 -7.60 11.85
CA ARG A 215 -17.04 -8.32 12.77
C ARG A 215 -18.28 -7.49 13.10
N ARG A 216 -18.11 -6.16 13.31
CA ARG A 216 -19.24 -5.29 13.58
C ARG A 216 -20.15 -5.13 12.36
N PHE A 217 -19.57 -5.09 11.17
CA PHE A 217 -20.34 -5.11 9.93
C PHE A 217 -21.20 -6.37 9.82
N ASP A 218 -20.65 -7.56 10.12
CA ASP A 218 -21.38 -8.82 10.13
C ASP A 218 -22.54 -8.83 11.15
N GLU A 219 -22.30 -8.29 12.35
CA GLU A 219 -23.33 -8.15 13.37
C GLU A 219 -24.47 -7.23 12.94
N LEU A 220 -24.17 -6.12 12.27
CA LEU A 220 -25.14 -5.14 11.79
C LEU A 220 -25.94 -5.64 10.58
N THR A 221 -25.31 -6.36 9.68
CA THR A 221 -25.96 -6.96 8.51
C THR A 221 -26.77 -8.20 8.83
N GLY A 222 -26.45 -8.87 9.95
CA GLY A 222 -27.18 -10.04 10.48
C GLY A 222 -27.16 -11.23 9.52
N ALA A 223 -28.29 -11.99 9.50
CA ALA A 223 -28.46 -13.14 8.62
C ALA A 223 -28.69 -12.76 7.14
N GLY A 224 -28.61 -11.48 6.80
CA GLY A 224 -28.58 -11.04 5.41
C GLY A 224 -27.29 -11.53 4.76
N GLU A 225 -27.37 -11.93 3.49
CA GLU A 225 -26.19 -12.21 2.68
C GLU A 225 -25.90 -10.95 1.83
N PRO A 226 -25.11 -9.97 2.32
CA PRO A 226 -24.78 -8.80 1.55
C PRO A 226 -24.07 -9.23 0.26
N ALA A 227 -24.64 -8.81 -0.88
CA ALA A 227 -24.01 -9.05 -2.17
C ALA A 227 -23.00 -7.94 -2.46
N VAL A 228 -21.86 -8.32 -3.01
CA VAL A 228 -20.88 -7.35 -3.49
C VAL A 228 -21.48 -6.56 -4.64
N ARG A 229 -21.48 -5.25 -4.53
CA ARG A 229 -21.94 -4.32 -5.58
C ARG A 229 -20.82 -4.01 -6.56
N ASP A 230 -21.20 -3.82 -7.82
CA ASP A 230 -20.27 -3.29 -8.82
C ASP A 230 -19.93 -1.81 -8.54
N VAL A 231 -18.80 -1.37 -9.08
CA VAL A 231 -18.40 0.05 -9.00
C VAL A 231 -19.45 0.90 -9.69
N PRO A 232 -20.01 1.93 -9.01
CA PRO A 232 -21.04 2.81 -9.60
C PRO A 232 -20.53 3.50 -10.87
N GLU A 233 -21.38 3.55 -11.90
CA GLU A 233 -21.05 4.24 -13.16
C GLU A 233 -20.80 5.74 -12.91
N ALA A 234 -21.56 6.38 -12.00
CA ALA A 234 -21.37 7.76 -11.62
C ALA A 234 -19.95 8.04 -11.11
N LEU A 235 -19.42 7.17 -10.25
CA LEU A 235 -18.05 7.29 -9.71
C LEU A 235 -17.01 7.18 -10.83
N THR A 236 -17.15 6.19 -11.71
CA THR A 236 -16.21 6.02 -12.82
C THR A 236 -16.30 7.15 -13.85
N ALA A 237 -17.48 7.72 -14.06
CA ALA A 237 -17.69 8.89 -14.92
C ALA A 237 -17.05 10.14 -14.33
N ALA A 238 -17.22 10.38 -13.01
CA ALA A 238 -16.60 11.49 -12.29
C ALA A 238 -15.07 11.42 -12.36
N LEU A 239 -14.49 10.23 -12.14
CA LEU A 239 -13.04 10.01 -12.24
C LEU A 239 -12.52 10.27 -13.67
N ARG A 240 -13.22 9.83 -14.69
CA ARG A 240 -12.86 10.07 -16.10
C ARG A 240 -12.97 11.54 -16.49
N ALA A 241 -13.96 12.24 -15.93
CA ALA A 241 -14.14 13.68 -16.15
C ALA A 241 -13.13 14.55 -15.37
N GLY A 242 -12.62 14.04 -14.24
CA GLY A 242 -11.84 14.82 -13.28
C GLY A 242 -12.72 15.77 -12.45
N ASP A 243 -14.00 15.43 -12.29
CA ASP A 243 -14.98 16.23 -11.55
C ASP A 243 -14.97 15.83 -10.06
N ALA A 244 -14.34 16.67 -9.24
CA ALA A 244 -14.18 16.41 -7.81
C ALA A 244 -15.52 16.46 -7.06
N ARG A 245 -16.51 17.29 -7.50
CA ARG A 245 -17.81 17.38 -6.86
C ARG A 245 -18.64 16.13 -7.15
N ALA A 246 -18.75 15.73 -8.42
CA ALA A 246 -19.42 14.49 -8.78
C ALA A 246 -18.78 13.26 -8.16
N LEU A 247 -17.44 13.29 -7.95
CA LEU A 247 -16.73 12.24 -7.23
C LEU A 247 -17.16 12.21 -5.75
N ALA A 248 -17.21 13.37 -5.07
CA ALA A 248 -17.62 13.45 -3.67
C ALA A 248 -19.04 12.90 -3.47
N ASP A 249 -19.98 13.24 -4.37
CA ASP A 249 -21.35 12.73 -4.34
C ASP A 249 -21.46 11.21 -4.59
N SER A 250 -20.39 10.58 -5.07
CA SER A 250 -20.35 9.16 -5.44
C SER A 250 -19.53 8.29 -4.48
N LEU A 251 -18.96 8.88 -3.42
CA LEU A 251 -18.20 8.13 -2.41
C LEU A 251 -19.11 7.24 -1.59
N ASP A 252 -18.69 6.00 -1.34
CA ASP A 252 -19.49 5.07 -0.53
C ASP A 252 -18.58 4.00 0.10
N ASN A 253 -18.91 3.61 1.34
CA ASN A 253 -18.14 2.64 2.09
C ASN A 253 -19.04 1.82 3.02
N ASP A 254 -19.26 0.56 2.69
CA ASP A 254 -20.11 -0.35 3.48
C ASP A 254 -19.66 -0.52 4.95
N LEU A 255 -18.38 -0.30 5.24
CA LEU A 255 -17.87 -0.39 6.61
C LEU A 255 -18.09 0.89 7.44
N GLN A 256 -18.58 2.00 6.85
CA GLN A 256 -18.73 3.26 7.57
C GLN A 256 -19.69 3.14 8.75
N ALA A 257 -20.85 2.48 8.58
CA ALA A 257 -21.81 2.31 9.64
C ALA A 257 -21.22 1.51 10.83
N ALA A 258 -20.45 0.45 10.53
CA ALA A 258 -19.77 -0.34 11.56
C ALA A 258 -18.68 0.46 12.28
N ALA A 259 -17.93 1.29 11.56
CA ALA A 259 -16.92 2.17 12.14
C ALA A 259 -17.54 3.21 13.08
N LEU A 260 -18.66 3.84 12.66
CA LEU A 260 -19.38 4.83 13.48
C LEU A 260 -20.04 4.20 14.71
N ASP A 261 -20.50 2.96 14.62
CA ASP A 261 -21.05 2.26 15.78
C ASP A 261 -19.97 1.90 16.83
N LEU A 262 -18.78 1.54 16.36
CA LEU A 262 -17.62 1.30 17.25
C LEU A 262 -17.03 2.58 17.82
N ARG A 263 -17.10 3.69 17.08
CA ARG A 263 -16.52 5.00 17.40
C ARG A 263 -17.51 6.12 17.06
N PRO A 264 -18.56 6.34 17.90
CA PRO A 264 -19.61 7.32 17.61
C PRO A 264 -19.12 8.77 17.46
N GLU A 265 -18.01 9.12 18.09
CA GLU A 265 -17.36 10.44 17.98
C GLU A 265 -16.91 10.77 16.56
N LEU A 266 -16.69 9.79 15.69
CA LEU A 266 -16.35 10.02 14.29
C LEU A 266 -17.50 10.65 13.50
N ALA A 267 -18.76 10.47 13.97
CA ALA A 267 -19.92 11.11 13.34
C ALA A 267 -19.88 12.63 13.45
N GLU A 268 -19.37 13.16 14.57
CA GLU A 268 -19.19 14.61 14.76
C GLU A 268 -18.17 15.19 13.77
N VAL A 269 -17.10 14.43 13.50
CA VAL A 269 -16.05 14.83 12.55
C VAL A 269 -16.62 14.88 11.12
N ILE A 270 -17.45 13.90 10.76
CA ILE A 270 -18.10 13.87 9.45
C ILE A 270 -19.06 15.07 9.32
N ALA A 271 -19.89 15.32 10.33
CA ALA A 271 -20.85 16.45 10.31
C ALA A 271 -20.14 17.79 10.12
N VAL A 272 -19.02 18.01 10.84
CA VAL A 272 -18.20 19.23 10.69
C VAL A 272 -17.60 19.33 9.28
N ALA A 273 -17.17 18.22 8.69
CA ALA A 273 -16.62 18.21 7.35
C ALA A 273 -17.67 18.45 6.25
N GLU A 274 -18.93 18.05 6.48
CA GLU A 274 -20.04 18.28 5.55
C GLU A 274 -20.55 19.72 5.59
N GLU A 275 -20.37 20.43 6.72
CA GLU A 275 -20.74 21.84 6.88
C GLU A 275 -19.69 22.81 6.28
N ALA A 276 -18.46 22.36 6.02
CA ALA A 276 -17.34 23.17 5.56
C ALA A 276 -17.29 23.32 4.02
#